data_b839366e0175a0db3280e1965ac669b5
#
_entry.id   b839366e0175a0db3280e1965ac669b5
#
_cell.length_a   1.000
_cell.length_b   1.000
_cell.length_c   1.000
_cell.angle_alpha   90.00
_cell.angle_beta   90.00
_cell.angle_gamma   90.00
#
_symmetry.space_group_name_H-M   'P 1'
#
loop_
_entity.id
_entity.type
_entity.pdbx_description
1 polymer ?
#
loop_
_entity_poly.entity_id
_entity_poly.type
_entity_poly.pdbx_seq_one_letter_code
_entity_poly.pdbx_strand_id
1 'polypeptide(L)'
;MKNFILVSLLALLMMGCKTSNGGALEIVEPTVEMRDNPEGVASFAPRFSWQLATGKQDVMQTAYQIEVADSEKSLQTGAGLVWNSGRVESDQSVLVKYAGAPLESGQKYYWRVTVWTNTGDKAQSNVRHWSMSLLDSSDWKAGWIGLNDSTNLKLDGERTI
;
A
#
# COMPACT_ATOMS: atom_id res chain seq x y z
N MET A 1 -41.92 -66.88 -9.52
CA MET A 1 -41.57 -66.37 -8.20
C MET A 1 -40.38 -65.47 -8.42
N LYS A 2 -40.60 -64.14 -8.35
CA LYS A 2 -39.66 -63.12 -8.77
C LYS A 2 -38.90 -62.64 -7.54
N ASN A 3 -37.60 -62.86 -7.49
CA ASN A 3 -36.73 -62.32 -6.44
C ASN A 3 -36.39 -60.86 -6.78
N PHE A 4 -36.93 -59.95 -5.98
CA PHE A 4 -36.53 -58.54 -5.98
C PHE A 4 -35.26 -58.38 -5.16
N ILE A 5 -34.15 -58.12 -5.82
CA ILE A 5 -32.89 -57.74 -5.18
C ILE A 5 -32.98 -56.24 -4.94
N LEU A 6 -33.11 -55.86 -3.67
CA LEU A 6 -33.11 -54.47 -3.22
C LEU A 6 -31.64 -54.00 -3.18
N VAL A 7 -31.19 -53.29 -4.23
CA VAL A 7 -29.85 -52.69 -4.22
C VAL A 7 -29.97 -51.37 -3.44
N SER A 8 -29.56 -51.42 -2.19
CA SER A 8 -29.38 -50.23 -1.35
C SER A 8 -28.21 -49.44 -1.83
N LEU A 9 -28.48 -48.35 -2.56
CA LEU A 9 -27.47 -47.36 -3.01
C LEU A 9 -27.08 -46.49 -1.81
N LEU A 10 -26.02 -46.91 -1.11
CA LEU A 10 -25.41 -46.09 -0.05
C LEU A 10 -24.63 -44.95 -0.72
N ALA A 11 -25.27 -43.83 -0.85
CA ALA A 11 -24.62 -42.58 -1.30
C ALA A 11 -23.65 -42.11 -0.22
N LEU A 12 -22.37 -42.42 -0.39
CA LEU A 12 -21.28 -41.89 0.41
C LEU A 12 -21.13 -40.41 0.10
N LEU A 13 -21.70 -39.57 0.92
CA LEU A 13 -21.45 -38.11 0.89
C LEU A 13 -19.97 -37.92 1.24
N MET A 14 -19.15 -37.84 0.20
CA MET A 14 -17.80 -37.30 0.32
C MET A 14 -17.93 -35.84 0.67
N MET A 15 -18.03 -35.52 1.96
CA MET A 15 -17.76 -34.20 2.47
C MET A 15 -16.28 -33.94 2.18
N GLY A 16 -16.01 -33.37 1.00
CA GLY A 16 -14.72 -32.85 0.67
C GLY A 16 -14.34 -31.79 1.67
N CYS A 17 -13.57 -32.14 2.69
CA CYS A 17 -12.77 -31.17 3.39
C CYS A 17 -11.96 -30.45 2.30
N LYS A 18 -12.33 -29.21 2.01
CA LYS A 18 -11.39 -28.30 1.34
C LYS A 18 -10.16 -28.25 2.26
N THR A 19 -9.15 -29.04 1.94
CA THR A 19 -7.79 -28.77 2.40
C THR A 19 -7.55 -27.32 1.93
N SER A 20 -7.56 -26.37 2.84
CA SER A 20 -7.00 -25.06 2.57
C SER A 20 -5.53 -25.36 2.22
N ASN A 21 -5.21 -25.37 0.93
CA ASN A 21 -3.84 -25.21 0.50
C ASN A 21 -3.34 -24.01 1.25
N GLY A 22 -2.38 -24.21 2.17
CA GLY A 22 -1.80 -23.13 2.94
C GLY A 22 -1.40 -22.06 1.95
N GLY A 23 -2.22 -21.00 1.82
CA GLY A 23 -2.04 -19.98 0.82
C GLY A 23 -0.62 -19.44 0.92
N ALA A 24 -0.01 -19.14 -0.22
CA ALA A 24 1.28 -18.46 -0.25
C ALA A 24 1.24 -17.22 0.66
N LEU A 25 2.38 -16.86 1.22
CA LEU A 25 2.50 -15.61 1.95
C LEU A 25 2.31 -14.44 0.97
N GLU A 26 1.41 -13.56 1.28
CA GLU A 26 1.12 -12.35 0.50
C GLU A 26 1.23 -11.11 1.39
N ILE A 27 1.66 -10.01 0.79
CA ILE A 27 1.61 -8.69 1.41
C ILE A 27 0.37 -7.98 0.87
N VAL A 28 -0.53 -7.64 1.78
CA VAL A 28 -1.79 -6.97 1.48
C VAL A 28 -1.84 -5.57 2.10
N GLU A 29 -2.66 -4.72 1.54
CA GLU A 29 -2.88 -3.34 2.01
C GLU A 29 -1.58 -2.53 2.25
N PRO A 30 -0.61 -2.53 1.32
CA PRO A 30 0.54 -1.67 1.46
C PRO A 30 0.12 -0.20 1.27
N THR A 31 0.34 0.64 2.29
CA THR A 31 -0.14 2.03 2.37
C THR A 31 0.98 3.00 2.71
N VAL A 32 0.79 4.25 2.29
CA VAL A 32 1.59 5.41 2.72
C VAL A 32 0.68 6.37 3.50
N GLU A 33 1.10 6.78 4.71
CA GLU A 33 0.27 7.59 5.62
C GLU A 33 -1.14 7.02 5.79
N MET A 34 -1.24 5.68 5.94
CA MET A 34 -2.47 4.91 6.10
C MET A 34 -3.47 5.06 4.93
N ARG A 35 -3.00 5.43 3.74
CA ARG A 35 -3.81 5.58 2.52
C ARG A 35 -3.23 4.77 1.37
N ASP A 36 -4.09 4.24 0.52
CA ASP A 36 -3.67 3.58 -0.72
C ASP A 36 -3.33 4.62 -1.78
N ASN A 37 -2.11 4.55 -2.31
CA ASN A 37 -1.59 5.42 -3.37
C ASN A 37 -1.96 6.91 -3.18
N PRO A 38 -1.64 7.55 -2.03
CA PRO A 38 -2.09 8.91 -1.74
C PRO A 38 -1.44 9.94 -2.66
N GLU A 39 -2.24 10.92 -3.05
CA GLU A 39 -1.77 12.13 -3.71
C GLU A 39 -1.62 13.25 -2.67
N GLY A 40 -0.56 14.08 -2.83
CA GLY A 40 -0.36 15.26 -2.00
C GLY A 40 0.06 14.97 -0.56
N VAL A 41 1.02 14.08 -0.36
CA VAL A 41 1.60 13.80 0.98
C VAL A 41 2.49 14.96 1.41
N ALA A 42 2.19 15.59 2.55
CA ALA A 42 2.90 16.76 3.06
C ALA A 42 4.02 16.41 4.06
N SER A 43 4.25 15.13 4.33
CA SER A 43 5.28 14.70 5.28
C SER A 43 6.64 14.56 4.60
N PHE A 44 7.68 15.19 5.16
CA PHE A 44 9.07 15.00 4.72
C PHE A 44 9.60 13.57 4.96
N ALA A 45 8.96 12.83 5.85
CA ALA A 45 9.28 11.44 6.16
C ALA A 45 8.00 10.61 6.20
N PRO A 46 7.39 10.31 5.04
CA PRO A 46 6.17 9.53 4.97
C PRO A 46 6.35 8.15 5.60
N ARG A 47 5.26 7.60 6.12
CA ARG A 47 5.26 6.34 6.87
C ARG A 47 4.56 5.26 6.07
N PHE A 48 5.18 4.09 6.03
CA PHE A 48 4.71 2.91 5.33
C PHE A 48 4.05 1.94 6.29
N SER A 49 2.99 1.28 5.82
CA SER A 49 2.35 0.20 6.55
C SER A 49 1.90 -0.89 5.59
N TRP A 50 1.84 -2.14 6.07
CA TRP A 50 1.38 -3.30 5.31
C TRP A 50 0.88 -4.38 6.25
N GLN A 51 0.17 -5.36 5.70
CA GLN A 51 -0.31 -6.52 6.41
C GLN A 51 0.18 -7.79 5.71
N LEU A 52 0.23 -8.89 6.43
CA LEU A 52 0.53 -10.21 5.90
C LEU A 52 -0.74 -11.04 5.82
N ALA A 53 -0.96 -11.71 4.69
CA ALA A 53 -2.00 -12.69 4.51
C ALA A 53 -1.38 -14.05 4.16
N THR A 54 -1.82 -15.09 4.84
CA THR A 54 -1.37 -16.47 4.59
C THR A 54 -2.40 -17.45 5.14
N GLY A 55 -2.47 -18.64 4.56
CA GLY A 55 -3.26 -19.74 5.12
C GLY A 55 -2.52 -20.57 6.18
N LYS A 56 -1.26 -20.24 6.48
CA LYS A 56 -0.48 -20.92 7.53
C LYS A 56 -0.74 -20.26 8.88
N GLN A 57 -0.62 -21.04 9.96
CA GLN A 57 -0.70 -20.54 11.34
C GLN A 57 0.68 -20.13 11.85
N ASP A 58 0.70 -19.26 12.85
CA ASP A 58 1.90 -18.82 13.59
C ASP A 58 3.00 -18.22 12.69
N VAL A 59 2.60 -17.58 11.59
CA VAL A 59 3.50 -16.86 10.69
C VAL A 59 3.67 -15.46 11.19
N MET A 60 4.92 -15.08 11.51
CA MET A 60 5.28 -13.75 11.98
C MET A 60 6.39 -13.16 11.10
N GLN A 61 6.30 -11.87 10.83
CA GLN A 61 7.39 -11.12 10.21
C GLN A 61 8.61 -11.13 11.13
N THR A 62 9.78 -11.37 10.54
CA THR A 62 11.08 -11.27 11.23
C THR A 62 11.95 -10.17 10.65
N ALA A 63 11.74 -9.81 9.39
CA ALA A 63 12.48 -8.75 8.73
C ALA A 63 11.65 -8.13 7.60
N TYR A 64 12.01 -6.90 7.25
CA TYR A 64 11.50 -6.22 6.06
C TYR A 64 12.59 -5.50 5.28
N GLN A 65 12.30 -5.13 4.04
CA GLN A 65 13.09 -4.22 3.22
C GLN A 65 12.15 -3.35 2.41
N ILE A 66 12.33 -2.04 2.48
CA ILE A 66 11.58 -1.07 1.68
C ILE A 66 12.50 -0.50 0.62
N GLU A 67 12.01 -0.45 -0.61
CA GLU A 67 12.67 0.18 -1.74
C GLU A 67 11.78 1.28 -2.30
N VAL A 68 12.37 2.44 -2.56
CA VAL A 68 11.72 3.64 -3.10
C VAL A 68 12.49 4.14 -4.31
N ALA A 69 11.78 4.52 -5.36
CA ALA A 69 12.35 5.09 -6.58
C ALA A 69 11.47 6.23 -7.12
N ASP A 70 12.04 7.05 -7.98
CA ASP A 70 11.34 8.11 -8.74
C ASP A 70 10.57 7.57 -9.94
N SER A 71 10.86 6.35 -10.35
CA SER A 71 10.20 5.69 -11.46
C SER A 71 9.99 4.19 -11.19
N GLU A 72 8.96 3.63 -11.79
CA GLU A 72 8.67 2.21 -11.70
C GLU A 72 9.78 1.36 -12.31
N LYS A 73 10.41 1.86 -13.37
CA LYS A 73 11.54 1.21 -14.02
C LYS A 73 12.75 1.10 -13.11
N SER A 74 13.10 2.18 -12.40
CA SER A 74 14.20 2.19 -11.43
C SER A 74 13.94 1.18 -10.30
N LEU A 75 12.70 1.09 -9.84
CA LEU A 75 12.30 0.12 -8.82
C LEU A 75 12.43 -1.33 -9.32
N GLN A 76 12.04 -1.60 -10.59
CA GLN A 76 12.15 -2.93 -11.18
C GLN A 76 13.59 -3.38 -11.38
N THR A 77 14.45 -2.48 -11.84
CA THR A 77 15.87 -2.78 -12.10
C THR A 77 16.74 -2.76 -10.84
N GLY A 78 16.27 -2.12 -9.77
CA GLY A 78 17.04 -1.85 -8.57
C GLY A 78 18.15 -0.79 -8.77
N ALA A 79 18.18 -0.13 -9.93
CA ALA A 79 19.16 0.90 -10.23
C ALA A 79 18.53 2.29 -10.07
N GLY A 80 19.24 3.22 -9.41
CA GLY A 80 18.76 4.58 -9.20
C GLY A 80 17.63 4.67 -8.16
N LEU A 81 17.68 3.82 -7.14
CA LEU A 81 16.75 3.91 -6.01
C LEU A 81 16.99 5.20 -5.24
N VAL A 82 15.92 5.90 -4.89
CA VAL A 82 15.93 7.06 -4.01
C VAL A 82 16.22 6.62 -2.57
N TRP A 83 15.71 5.45 -2.20
CA TRP A 83 15.97 4.83 -0.91
C TRP A 83 15.87 3.31 -0.97
N ASN A 84 16.74 2.66 -0.23
CA ASN A 84 16.67 1.25 0.09
C ASN A 84 17.02 1.10 1.57
N SER A 85 16.07 0.61 2.37
CA SER A 85 16.30 0.41 3.81
C SER A 85 17.36 -0.67 4.10
N GLY A 86 17.72 -1.47 3.10
CA GLY A 86 18.33 -2.77 3.33
C GLY A 86 17.37 -3.71 4.07
N ARG A 87 17.85 -4.90 4.40
CA ARG A 87 17.11 -5.83 5.24
C ARG A 87 17.19 -5.36 6.70
N VAL A 88 16.05 -5.02 7.26
CA VAL A 88 15.89 -4.59 8.66
C VAL A 88 15.27 -5.75 9.45
N GLU A 89 15.96 -6.27 10.45
CA GLU A 89 15.46 -7.31 11.35
C GLU A 89 14.46 -6.68 12.33
N SER A 90 13.17 -6.78 12.01
CA SER A 90 12.08 -6.20 12.78
C SER A 90 10.73 -6.81 12.37
N ASP A 91 9.84 -6.94 13.33
CA ASP A 91 8.44 -7.32 13.16
C ASP A 91 7.53 -6.11 12.89
N GLN A 92 8.08 -4.89 12.91
CA GLN A 92 7.32 -3.67 12.65
C GLN A 92 6.80 -3.68 11.20
N SER A 93 5.49 -3.53 11.06
CA SER A 93 4.80 -3.45 9.77
C SER A 93 3.85 -2.25 9.69
N VAL A 94 3.84 -1.40 10.72
CA VAL A 94 2.95 -0.24 10.82
C VAL A 94 3.75 1.01 11.09
N LEU A 95 3.48 2.07 10.31
CA LEU A 95 4.08 3.40 10.44
C LEU A 95 5.63 3.40 10.42
N VAL A 96 6.22 2.55 9.59
CA VAL A 96 7.66 2.53 9.33
C VAL A 96 8.05 3.80 8.59
N LYS A 97 8.93 4.61 9.17
CA LYS A 97 9.30 5.92 8.64
C LYS A 97 10.27 5.80 7.45
N TYR A 98 10.04 6.63 6.44
CA TYR A 98 11.03 6.90 5.41
C TYR A 98 12.30 7.51 6.02
N ALA A 99 13.47 7.01 5.63
CA ALA A 99 14.77 7.46 6.12
C ALA A 99 15.78 7.63 4.96
N GLY A 100 15.28 7.93 3.75
CA GLY A 100 16.11 8.15 2.57
C GLY A 100 16.51 9.62 2.38
N ALA A 101 16.95 9.94 1.17
CA ALA A 101 17.24 11.31 0.76
C ALA A 101 15.99 12.22 0.86
N PRO A 102 16.14 13.53 1.00
CA PRO A 102 15.02 14.46 0.97
C PRO A 102 14.12 14.25 -0.24
N LEU A 103 12.82 14.27 -0.02
CA LEU A 103 11.79 14.14 -1.07
C LEU A 103 11.48 15.52 -1.66
N GLU A 104 11.19 15.54 -2.96
CA GLU A 104 10.94 16.77 -3.71
C GLU A 104 9.46 17.09 -3.79
N SER A 105 9.12 18.39 -3.74
CA SER A 105 7.75 18.91 -3.88
C SER A 105 7.12 18.47 -5.21
N GLY A 106 5.87 17.99 -5.15
CA GLY A 106 5.09 17.60 -6.32
C GLY A 106 5.58 16.32 -7.02
N GLN A 107 6.68 15.74 -6.57
CA GLN A 107 7.26 14.55 -7.19
C GLN A 107 6.44 13.29 -6.84
N LYS A 108 6.30 12.38 -7.81
CA LYS A 108 5.73 11.05 -7.62
C LYS A 108 6.84 10.05 -7.34
N TYR A 109 6.61 9.18 -6.36
CA TYR A 109 7.51 8.11 -5.96
C TYR A 109 6.80 6.76 -6.04
N TYR A 110 7.57 5.72 -6.33
CA TYR A 110 7.13 4.34 -6.38
C TYR A 110 7.84 3.55 -5.29
N TRP A 111 7.17 2.58 -4.71
CA TRP A 111 7.75 1.78 -3.65
C TRP A 111 7.21 0.37 -3.62
N ARG A 112 7.96 -0.49 -2.96
CA ARG A 112 7.56 -1.83 -2.62
C ARG A 112 8.21 -2.25 -1.32
N VAL A 113 7.64 -3.24 -0.65
CA VAL A 113 8.21 -3.86 0.53
C VAL A 113 8.43 -5.35 0.27
N THR A 114 9.52 -5.86 0.78
CA THR A 114 9.84 -7.28 0.86
C THR A 114 9.85 -7.68 2.32
N VAL A 115 9.24 -8.83 2.65
CA VAL A 115 9.12 -9.33 4.02
C VAL A 115 9.69 -10.74 4.10
N TRP A 116 10.31 -11.06 5.22
CA TRP A 116 10.75 -12.40 5.63
C TRP A 116 10.04 -12.80 6.91
N THR A 117 9.79 -14.10 7.07
CA THR A 117 9.04 -14.63 8.20
C THR A 117 9.85 -15.67 8.99
N ASN A 118 9.37 -15.98 10.18
CA ASN A 118 9.91 -17.03 11.06
C ASN A 118 9.85 -18.43 10.44
N THR A 119 8.98 -18.65 9.45
CA THR A 119 8.86 -19.91 8.71
C THR A 119 9.82 -20.01 7.52
N GLY A 120 10.63 -18.97 7.28
CA GLY A 120 11.54 -18.89 6.13
C GLY A 120 10.88 -18.45 4.82
N ASP A 121 9.58 -18.16 4.84
CA ASP A 121 8.89 -17.63 3.67
C ASP A 121 9.33 -16.18 3.41
N LYS A 122 9.27 -15.79 2.14
CA LYS A 122 9.55 -14.45 1.65
C LYS A 122 8.43 -14.01 0.72
N ALA A 123 7.94 -12.79 0.88
CA ALA A 123 7.00 -12.17 -0.02
C ALA A 123 7.44 -10.75 -0.40
N GLN A 124 6.97 -10.27 -1.53
CA GLN A 124 7.16 -8.90 -2.00
C GLN A 124 5.81 -8.33 -2.40
N SER A 125 5.55 -7.08 -2.03
CA SER A 125 4.32 -6.40 -2.41
C SER A 125 4.30 -6.05 -3.90
N ASN A 126 3.11 -5.83 -4.44
CA ASN A 126 2.96 -5.09 -5.67
C ASN A 126 3.55 -3.69 -5.51
N VAL A 127 3.96 -3.09 -6.64
CA VAL A 127 4.42 -1.71 -6.66
C VAL A 127 3.25 -0.78 -6.31
N ARG A 128 3.51 0.15 -5.40
CA ARG A 128 2.61 1.23 -5.01
C ARG A 128 3.28 2.57 -5.27
N HIS A 129 2.51 3.64 -5.22
CA HIS A 129 3.04 4.97 -5.41
C HIS A 129 2.42 5.98 -4.45
N TRP A 130 3.04 7.12 -4.36
CA TRP A 130 2.46 8.33 -3.76
C TRP A 130 3.01 9.55 -4.46
N SER A 131 2.34 10.68 -4.36
CA SER A 131 2.91 11.96 -4.75
C SER A 131 3.08 12.87 -3.53
N MET A 132 4.11 13.69 -3.58
CA MET A 132 4.33 14.73 -2.59
C MET A 132 3.41 15.92 -2.87
N SER A 133 3.00 16.61 -1.82
CA SER A 133 2.44 17.96 -1.93
C SER A 133 3.55 18.98 -2.23
N LEU A 134 3.17 20.22 -2.35
CA LEU A 134 4.12 21.33 -2.26
C LEU A 134 4.58 21.42 -0.80
N LEU A 135 5.87 21.25 -0.58
CA LEU A 135 6.47 21.18 0.75
C LEU A 135 6.87 22.55 1.30
N ASP A 136 7.13 23.49 0.41
CA ASP A 136 7.47 24.86 0.73
C ASP A 136 6.49 25.84 0.08
N SER A 137 6.22 26.96 0.73
CA SER A 137 5.35 28.01 0.20
C SER A 137 5.92 28.65 -1.08
N SER A 138 7.23 28.64 -1.28
CA SER A 138 7.90 29.10 -2.50
C SER A 138 7.65 28.21 -3.72
N ASP A 139 7.20 26.97 -3.52
CA ASP A 139 6.84 26.06 -4.59
C ASP A 139 5.49 26.40 -5.22
N TRP A 140 4.68 27.23 -4.55
CA TRP A 140 3.41 27.70 -5.05
C TRP A 140 3.63 28.81 -6.09
N LYS A 141 3.46 28.48 -7.37
CA LYS A 141 3.63 29.41 -8.50
C LYS A 141 2.30 29.97 -9.01
N ALA A 142 1.18 29.43 -8.57
CA ALA A 142 -0.14 29.86 -9.05
C ALA A 142 -0.58 31.17 -8.39
N GLY A 143 -1.14 32.06 -9.19
CA GLY A 143 -1.90 33.23 -8.73
C GLY A 143 -3.38 32.89 -8.64
N TRP A 144 -4.10 33.64 -7.80
CA TRP A 144 -5.56 33.56 -7.76
C TRP A 144 -6.15 34.06 -9.07
N ILE A 145 -6.99 33.24 -9.70
CA ILE A 145 -7.77 33.63 -10.87
C ILE A 145 -9.13 34.09 -10.34
N GLY A 146 -9.44 35.36 -10.48
CA GLY A 146 -10.76 35.93 -10.20
C GLY A 146 -11.38 36.47 -11.47
N LEU A 147 -12.69 36.60 -11.51
CA LEU A 147 -13.37 37.40 -12.51
C LEU A 147 -12.88 38.85 -12.29
N ASN A 148 -12.25 39.44 -13.32
CA ASN A 148 -11.93 40.85 -13.33
C ASN A 148 -13.22 41.63 -13.60
N ASP A 149 -14.16 41.51 -12.65
CA ASP A 149 -15.40 42.30 -12.70
C ASP A 149 -15.16 43.63 -12.04
N SER A 150 -14.65 44.57 -12.86
CA SER A 150 -14.63 45.98 -12.51
C SER A 150 -16.03 46.59 -12.51
N THR A 151 -17.06 45.86 -12.86
CA THR A 151 -18.46 46.24 -12.78
C THR A 151 -19.08 45.75 -11.50
N ASN A 152 -18.90 46.49 -10.41
CA ASN A 152 -19.81 46.61 -9.27
C ASN A 152 -20.63 45.36 -8.88
N LEU A 153 -19.99 44.31 -8.38
CA LEU A 153 -20.62 43.53 -7.36
C LEU A 153 -20.61 44.34 -6.05
N LYS A 154 -21.52 45.33 -5.97
CA LYS A 154 -22.02 45.75 -4.69
C LYS A 154 -22.64 44.51 -4.06
N LEU A 155 -21.91 43.87 -3.17
CA LEU A 155 -22.53 42.98 -2.21
C LEU A 155 -23.38 43.84 -1.28
N ASP A 156 -24.58 44.19 -1.75
CA ASP A 156 -25.65 44.66 -0.88
C ASP A 156 -26.04 43.47 0.00
N GLY A 157 -25.40 43.43 1.11
CA GLY A 157 -25.62 42.38 2.12
C GLY A 157 -25.03 42.82 3.43
N GLU A 158 -25.63 43.81 4.06
CA GLU A 158 -25.66 43.87 5.50
C GLU A 158 -26.19 42.52 6.03
N ARG A 159 -25.29 41.63 6.39
CA ARG A 159 -25.63 40.60 7.37
C ARG A 159 -25.42 41.18 8.74
N THR A 160 -26.46 41.77 9.28
CA THR A 160 -26.62 41.96 10.71
C THR A 160 -26.74 40.56 11.33
N ILE A 161 -25.84 40.25 12.22
CA ILE A 161 -25.92 39.08 13.10
C ILE A 161 -26.82 39.46 14.29
#